data_98932f9b7ffc6c780f5132e1bbf1ad7d
#
_entry.id   98932f9b7ffc6c780f5132e1bbf1ad7d
#
_cell.length_a   1.000
_cell.length_b   1.000
_cell.length_c   1.000
_cell.angle_alpha   90.00
_cell.angle_beta   90.00
_cell.angle_gamma   90.00
#
_symmetry.space_group_name_H-M   'P 1'
#
loop_
_entity.id
_entity.type
_entity.pdbx_description
1 polymer ?
#
loop_
_entity_poly.entity_id
_entity_poly.type
_entity_poly.pdbx_seq_one_letter_code
_entity_poly.pdbx_strand_id
1 'polypeptide(L)'
;MIINEKLLGKISNSYVIEKGGTDNTNFYAKYSDGTLIQWGVSTFNDKITIANGNGLYRSENPITKTLAIPFLNTNYYPILTGLGGNVALAYISDRTTTSFKFYPNATWSVNNNNWKSVFFIIIGVWK
;
A
#
# COMPACT_ATOMS: atom_id res chain seq x y z
N MET A 1 9.49 8.13 -36.55
CA MET A 1 9.34 7.02 -35.57
C MET A 1 7.99 6.37 -35.75
N ILE A 2 7.97 5.08 -35.90
CA ILE A 2 6.72 4.34 -36.05
C ILE A 2 6.37 3.73 -34.68
N ILE A 3 5.20 4.09 -34.18
CA ILE A 3 4.65 3.57 -32.93
C ILE A 3 3.43 2.73 -33.29
N ASN A 4 3.24 1.62 -32.60
CA ASN A 4 2.02 0.82 -32.75
C ASN A 4 0.82 1.67 -32.34
N GLU A 5 0.00 2.06 -33.31
CA GLU A 5 -1.13 2.96 -33.10
C GLU A 5 -2.17 2.41 -32.12
N LYS A 6 -2.37 1.09 -32.09
CA LYS A 6 -3.29 0.47 -31.11
C LYS A 6 -2.77 0.60 -29.69
N LEU A 7 -1.47 0.39 -29.49
CA LEU A 7 -0.84 0.55 -28.18
C LEU A 7 -0.85 2.02 -27.77
N LEU A 8 -0.46 2.92 -28.67
CA LEU A 8 -0.48 4.35 -28.43
C LEU A 8 -1.90 4.84 -28.09
N GLY A 9 -2.92 4.36 -28.82
CA GLY A 9 -4.31 4.69 -28.54
C GLY A 9 -4.74 4.26 -27.13
N LYS A 10 -4.34 3.08 -26.69
CA LYS A 10 -4.62 2.62 -25.32
C LYS A 10 -3.94 3.49 -24.26
N ILE A 11 -2.70 3.86 -24.47
CA ILE A 11 -1.94 4.69 -23.54
C ILE A 11 -2.48 6.12 -23.55
N SER A 12 -2.66 6.72 -24.76
CA SER A 12 -3.05 8.12 -24.89
C SER A 12 -4.51 8.38 -24.55
N ASN A 13 -5.38 7.35 -24.64
CA ASN A 13 -6.79 7.47 -24.26
C ASN A 13 -7.02 7.31 -22.76
N SER A 14 -6.03 6.84 -22.00
CA SER A 14 -6.12 6.78 -20.56
C SER A 14 -5.45 8.01 -19.95
N TYR A 15 -6.20 8.77 -19.20
CA TYR A 15 -5.75 10.00 -18.54
C TYR A 15 -6.34 10.11 -17.15
N VAL A 16 -5.69 10.88 -16.30
CA VAL A 16 -6.16 11.13 -14.93
C VAL A 16 -7.44 11.96 -14.99
N ILE A 17 -8.54 11.43 -14.45
CA ILE A 17 -9.82 12.13 -14.35
C ILE A 17 -10.06 12.75 -12.98
N GLU A 18 -9.41 12.22 -11.95
CA GLU A 18 -9.51 12.69 -10.58
C GLU A 18 -8.27 12.30 -9.81
N LYS A 19 -7.79 13.21 -8.98
CA LYS A 19 -6.70 12.93 -8.04
C LYS A 19 -6.93 13.69 -6.75
N GLY A 20 -6.41 13.16 -5.65
CA GLY A 20 -6.54 13.80 -4.36
C GLY A 20 -5.98 12.95 -3.24
N GLY A 21 -6.43 13.23 -2.03
CA GLY A 21 -6.05 12.51 -0.83
C GLY A 21 -6.97 12.89 0.31
N THR A 22 -6.99 12.08 1.36
CA THR A 22 -7.82 12.33 2.55
C THR A 22 -7.03 13.01 3.67
N ASP A 23 -5.71 12.88 3.64
CA ASP A 23 -4.77 13.51 4.55
C ASP A 23 -3.39 13.58 3.88
N ASN A 24 -2.36 13.99 4.60
CA ASN A 24 -1.01 14.11 4.04
C ASN A 24 -0.31 12.75 3.82
N THR A 25 -0.98 11.63 4.12
CA THR A 25 -0.41 10.29 4.03
C THR A 25 -1.20 9.35 3.12
N ASN A 26 -2.29 9.82 2.52
CA ASN A 26 -3.15 9.04 1.63
C ASN A 26 -3.41 9.82 0.35
N PHE A 27 -2.98 9.25 -0.77
CA PHE A 27 -3.14 9.86 -2.09
C PHE A 27 -3.76 8.87 -3.07
N TYR A 28 -4.41 9.40 -4.11
CA TYR A 28 -4.97 8.57 -5.17
C TYR A 28 -5.00 9.31 -6.51
N ALA A 29 -5.04 8.53 -7.58
CA ALA A 29 -5.31 9.00 -8.92
C ALA A 29 -6.22 8.00 -9.63
N LYS A 30 -7.36 8.49 -10.13
CA LYS A 30 -8.28 7.73 -10.99
C LYS A 30 -7.97 8.01 -12.45
N TYR A 31 -7.91 6.94 -13.23
CA TYR A 31 -7.69 7.02 -14.68
C TYR A 31 -8.98 6.69 -15.43
N SER A 32 -9.12 7.26 -16.62
CA SER A 32 -10.32 7.12 -17.46
C SER A 32 -10.59 5.68 -17.89
N ASP A 33 -9.57 4.83 -17.95
CA ASP A 33 -9.70 3.41 -18.31
C ASP A 33 -10.17 2.52 -17.15
N GLY A 34 -10.39 3.07 -15.98
CA GLY A 34 -10.78 2.34 -14.77
C GLY A 34 -9.65 2.03 -13.81
N THR A 35 -8.41 2.35 -14.17
CA THR A 35 -7.27 2.17 -13.27
C THR A 35 -7.39 3.13 -12.08
N LEU A 36 -7.08 2.63 -10.90
CA LEU A 36 -6.96 3.41 -9.67
C LEU A 36 -5.61 3.11 -9.05
N ILE A 37 -4.81 4.15 -8.86
CA ILE A 37 -3.54 4.07 -8.13
C ILE A 37 -3.72 4.78 -6.80
N GLN A 38 -3.33 4.13 -5.71
CA GLN A 38 -3.30 4.74 -4.39
C GLN A 38 -1.92 4.53 -3.76
N TRP A 39 -1.44 5.53 -3.06
CA TRP A 39 -0.12 5.47 -2.39
C TRP A 39 -0.13 6.32 -1.14
N GLY A 40 0.84 6.07 -0.29
CA GLY A 40 0.99 6.86 0.93
C GLY A 40 1.85 6.17 1.96
N VAL A 41 1.65 6.57 3.20
CA VAL A 41 2.42 6.08 4.34
C VAL A 41 1.46 5.61 5.42
N SER A 42 1.72 4.43 5.96
CA SER A 42 1.07 3.94 7.17
C SER A 42 2.02 4.09 8.35
N THR A 43 1.59 4.79 9.38
CA THR A 43 2.33 4.96 10.62
C THR A 43 1.68 4.16 11.74
N PHE A 44 2.49 3.60 12.61
CA PHE A 44 2.02 2.80 13.75
C PHE A 44 3.10 2.79 14.84
N ASN A 45 2.71 2.45 16.06
CA ASN A 45 3.64 2.38 17.18
C ASN A 45 3.67 0.99 17.86
N ASP A 46 3.11 0.00 17.21
CA ASP A 46 3.10 -1.38 17.71
C ASP A 46 4.52 -1.92 17.85
N LYS A 47 4.70 -2.77 18.84
CA LYS A 47 5.94 -3.54 19.00
C LYS A 47 6.05 -4.62 17.93
N ILE A 48 7.26 -4.95 17.53
CA ILE A 48 7.56 -6.01 16.55
C ILE A 48 8.39 -7.07 17.27
N THR A 49 7.72 -7.93 18.04
CA THR A 49 8.37 -8.82 18.99
C THR A 49 7.99 -10.29 18.84
N ILE A 50 7.02 -10.60 17.97
CA ILE A 50 6.57 -11.98 17.78
C ILE A 50 7.45 -12.66 16.76
N ALA A 51 8.13 -13.72 17.16
CA ALA A 51 8.98 -14.51 16.27
C ALA A 51 8.16 -15.05 15.09
N ASN A 52 8.63 -14.79 13.86
CA ASN A 52 7.93 -15.11 12.62
C ASN A 52 8.75 -16.04 11.70
N GLY A 53 9.73 -16.74 12.26
CA GLY A 53 10.62 -17.65 11.52
C GLY A 53 11.75 -16.93 10.78
N ASN A 54 12.78 -17.68 10.42
CA ASN A 54 13.93 -17.21 9.63
C ASN A 54 14.62 -15.93 10.18
N GLY A 55 14.62 -15.75 11.49
CA GLY A 55 15.22 -14.58 12.12
C GLY A 55 14.38 -13.31 12.02
N LEU A 56 13.12 -13.42 11.61
CA LEU A 56 12.20 -12.30 11.53
C LEU A 56 11.27 -12.24 12.72
N TYR A 57 10.85 -11.02 13.04
CA TYR A 57 9.84 -10.72 14.05
C TYR A 57 8.72 -9.91 13.39
N ARG A 58 7.50 -10.04 13.88
CA ARG A 58 6.33 -9.27 13.43
C ARG A 58 5.62 -8.63 14.63
N SER A 59 4.71 -7.72 14.34
CA SER A 59 3.77 -7.22 15.34
C SER A 59 2.81 -8.34 15.78
N GLU A 60 2.27 -8.23 16.98
CA GLU A 60 1.29 -9.19 17.51
C GLU A 60 0.02 -9.19 16.65
N ASN A 61 -0.48 -8.00 16.35
CA ASN A 61 -1.67 -7.81 15.52
C ASN A 61 -1.29 -7.17 14.19
N PRO A 62 -2.07 -7.41 13.12
CA PRO A 62 -1.85 -6.70 11.86
C PRO A 62 -2.19 -5.22 12.02
N ILE A 63 -1.51 -4.41 11.23
CA ILE A 63 -1.78 -2.96 11.13
C ILE A 63 -2.82 -2.76 10.03
N THR A 64 -3.85 -1.98 10.32
CA THR A 64 -4.88 -1.62 9.34
C THR A 64 -4.56 -0.26 8.71
N LYS A 65 -4.53 -0.22 7.39
CA LYS A 65 -4.43 1.03 6.63
C LYS A 65 -5.74 1.28 5.88
N THR A 66 -6.41 2.36 6.23
CA THR A 66 -7.60 2.82 5.51
C THR A 66 -7.17 3.57 4.25
N LEU A 67 -7.79 3.25 3.13
CA LEU A 67 -7.52 3.86 1.83
C LEU A 67 -8.20 5.21 1.69
N ALA A 68 -7.68 6.06 0.79
CA ALA A 68 -8.28 7.36 0.49
C ALA A 68 -9.68 7.22 -0.11
N ILE A 69 -9.83 6.29 -1.05
CA ILE A 69 -11.10 5.96 -1.70
C ILE A 69 -11.23 4.45 -1.89
N PRO A 70 -12.44 3.91 -2.07
CA PRO A 70 -12.59 2.47 -2.27
C PRO A 70 -12.11 2.01 -3.65
N PHE A 71 -11.55 0.80 -3.70
CA PHE A 71 -11.44 0.03 -4.95
C PHE A 71 -12.79 -0.62 -5.30
N LEU A 72 -12.97 -0.96 -6.56
CA LEU A 72 -14.17 -1.68 -7.01
C LEU A 72 -14.30 -3.05 -6.35
N ASN A 73 -13.18 -3.74 -6.17
CA ASN A 73 -13.10 -5.07 -5.60
C ASN A 73 -11.78 -5.26 -4.84
N THR A 74 -11.54 -6.45 -4.32
CA THR A 74 -10.32 -6.77 -3.58
C THR A 74 -9.19 -7.31 -4.45
N ASN A 75 -9.29 -7.24 -5.77
CA ASN A 75 -8.25 -7.65 -6.71
C ASN A 75 -7.18 -6.57 -6.86
N TYR A 76 -6.53 -6.25 -5.76
CA TYR A 76 -5.39 -5.35 -5.72
C TYR A 76 -4.35 -5.89 -4.74
N TYR A 77 -3.09 -5.56 -4.98
CA TYR A 77 -1.98 -6.06 -4.18
C TYR A 77 -1.07 -4.90 -3.79
N PRO A 78 -1.09 -4.47 -2.52
CA PRO A 78 -0.18 -3.42 -2.06
C PRO A 78 1.27 -3.86 -2.15
N ILE A 79 2.11 -2.97 -2.66
CA ILE A 79 3.56 -3.07 -2.56
C ILE A 79 3.97 -2.25 -1.36
N LEU A 80 4.68 -2.87 -0.42
CA LEU A 80 5.04 -2.27 0.85
C LEU A 80 6.55 -2.15 1.00
N THR A 81 6.99 -1.03 1.55
CA THR A 81 8.40 -0.77 1.86
C THR A 81 8.51 -0.16 3.25
N GLY A 82 9.39 -0.71 4.09
CA GLY A 82 9.70 -0.11 5.38
C GLY A 82 10.38 1.25 5.19
N LEU A 83 9.89 2.27 5.90
CA LEU A 83 10.45 3.61 5.85
C LEU A 83 11.21 3.98 7.12
N GLY A 84 10.83 3.45 8.26
CA GLY A 84 11.46 3.81 9.51
C GLY A 84 11.01 2.94 10.68
N GLY A 85 11.67 3.11 11.83
CA GLY A 85 11.35 2.35 13.03
C GLY A 85 11.82 0.90 12.98
N ASN A 86 12.89 0.61 12.21
CA ASN A 86 13.46 -0.73 12.05
C ASN A 86 12.59 -1.74 11.31
N VAL A 87 11.60 -1.28 10.56
CA VAL A 87 10.80 -2.14 9.69
C VAL A 87 11.64 -2.54 8.49
N ALA A 88 11.96 -3.84 8.40
CA ALA A 88 12.75 -4.37 7.29
C ALA A 88 11.89 -4.72 6.08
N LEU A 89 10.71 -5.29 6.33
CA LEU A 89 9.75 -5.66 5.29
C LEU A 89 8.34 -5.74 5.89
N ALA A 90 7.34 -5.88 5.03
CA ALA A 90 5.97 -6.07 5.46
C ALA A 90 5.24 -6.97 4.47
N TYR A 91 4.23 -7.70 4.94
CA TYR A 91 3.41 -8.52 4.07
C TYR A 91 1.92 -8.32 4.38
N ILE A 92 1.10 -8.52 3.36
CA ILE A 92 -0.35 -8.34 3.44
C ILE A 92 -0.97 -9.54 4.14
N SER A 93 -1.87 -9.29 5.09
CA SER A 93 -2.65 -10.32 5.76
C SER A 93 -4.12 -10.34 5.32
N ASP A 94 -4.68 -9.19 4.93
CA ASP A 94 -6.07 -9.10 4.50
C ASP A 94 -6.31 -7.84 3.66
N ARG A 95 -7.39 -7.84 2.87
CA ARG A 95 -7.83 -6.73 2.04
C ARG A 95 -9.35 -6.64 2.03
N THR A 96 -9.84 -5.41 2.10
CA THR A 96 -11.23 -5.07 1.80
C THR A 96 -11.22 -4.03 0.67
N THR A 97 -12.39 -3.59 0.20
CA THR A 97 -12.43 -2.52 -0.81
C THR A 97 -11.97 -1.16 -0.27
N THR A 98 -11.95 -0.98 1.04
CA THR A 98 -11.65 0.31 1.70
C THR A 98 -10.39 0.31 2.56
N SER A 99 -9.78 -0.86 2.79
CA SER A 99 -8.61 -0.98 3.67
C SER A 99 -7.81 -2.23 3.36
N PHE A 100 -6.56 -2.26 3.81
CA PHE A 100 -5.78 -3.48 3.86
C PHE A 100 -5.10 -3.61 5.22
N LYS A 101 -4.74 -4.84 5.56
CA LYS A 101 -3.99 -5.16 6.77
C LYS A 101 -2.65 -5.76 6.41
N PHE A 102 -1.63 -5.42 7.19
CA PHE A 102 -0.30 -5.95 6.98
C PHE A 102 0.41 -6.21 8.31
N TYR A 103 1.40 -7.10 8.27
CA TYR A 103 2.32 -7.31 9.39
C TYR A 103 3.66 -6.68 9.05
N PRO A 104 4.09 -5.66 9.81
CA PRO A 104 5.46 -5.18 9.72
C PRO A 104 6.42 -6.21 10.30
N ASN A 105 7.57 -6.39 9.66
CA ASN A 105 8.60 -7.31 10.09
C ASN A 105 9.93 -6.59 10.30
N ALA A 106 10.67 -7.07 11.28
CA ALA A 106 12.02 -6.61 11.59
C ALA A 106 12.96 -7.80 11.73
N THR A 107 14.26 -7.56 11.55
CA THR A 107 15.30 -8.59 11.69
C THR A 107 15.74 -8.80 13.13
N TRP A 108 15.18 -8.05 14.05
CA TRP A 108 15.42 -8.15 15.49
C TRP A 108 14.12 -7.81 16.24
N SER A 109 14.07 -8.13 17.52
CA SER A 109 12.92 -7.82 18.36
C SER A 109 12.90 -6.32 18.69
N VAL A 110 11.93 -5.61 18.14
CA VAL A 110 11.75 -4.16 18.38
C VAL A 110 10.73 -3.99 19.51
N ASN A 111 11.23 -3.98 20.73
CA ASN A 111 10.41 -3.93 21.94
C ASN A 111 10.21 -2.49 22.44
N ASN A 112 9.68 -1.64 21.60
CA ASN A 112 9.32 -0.25 21.96
C ASN A 112 8.08 0.18 21.20
N ASN A 113 7.46 1.28 21.68
CA ASN A 113 6.31 1.90 21.05
C ASN A 113 6.68 3.18 20.31
N ASN A 114 7.90 3.29 19.82
CA ASN A 114 8.31 4.39 18.95
C ASN A 114 7.57 4.31 17.62
N TRP A 115 7.36 5.44 16.99
CA TRP A 115 6.70 5.50 15.69
C TRP A 115 7.51 4.79 14.62
N LYS A 116 6.79 4.01 13.82
CA LYS A 116 7.29 3.23 12.70
C LYS A 116 6.45 3.56 11.49
N SER A 117 6.99 3.36 10.31
CA SER A 117 6.28 3.68 9.09
C SER A 117 6.59 2.71 7.96
N VAL A 118 5.59 2.53 7.10
CA VAL A 118 5.64 1.72 5.89
C VAL A 118 5.05 2.55 4.77
N PHE A 119 5.77 2.66 3.65
CA PHE A 119 5.25 3.20 2.41
C PHE A 119 4.47 2.13 1.67
N PHE A 120 3.39 2.52 1.01
CA PHE A 120 2.63 1.62 0.15
C PHE A 120 2.30 2.28 -1.19
N ILE A 121 2.20 1.45 -2.21
CA ILE A 121 1.61 1.79 -3.51
C ILE A 121 0.75 0.62 -3.97
N ILE A 122 -0.42 0.94 -4.51
CA ILE A 122 -1.42 -0.04 -4.90
C ILE A 122 -1.98 0.33 -6.27
N ILE A 123 -2.08 -0.65 -7.15
CA ILE A 123 -2.74 -0.50 -8.45
C ILE A 123 -3.93 -1.45 -8.48
N GLY A 124 -5.09 -0.93 -8.78
CA GLY A 124 -6.33 -1.68 -8.90
C GLY A 124 -7.29 -0.95 -9.83
N VAL A 125 -8.59 -1.18 -9.63
CA VAL A 125 -9.62 -0.58 -10.48
C VAL A 125 -10.70 0.09 -9.64
N TRP A 126 -11.33 1.13 -10.21
CA TRP A 126 -12.46 1.83 -9.60
C TRP A 126 -13.76 1.61 -10.39
N LYS A 127 -13.67 1.08 -11.60
CA LYS A 127 -14.83 0.68 -12.44
C LYS A 127 -14.51 -0.53 -13.30
#